data_da881c6cd5e859b8d69a0ef86ef300ef
#
_entry.id   da881c6cd5e859b8d69a0ef86ef300ef
#
_cell.length_a   1.000
_cell.length_b   1.000
_cell.length_c   1.000
_cell.angle_alpha   90.00
_cell.angle_beta   90.00
_cell.angle_gamma   90.00
#
_symmetry.space_group_name_H-M   'P 1'
#
loop_
_entity.id
_entity.type
_entity.pdbx_description
1 polymer ?
#
loop_
_entity_poly.entity_id
_entity_poly.type
_entity_poly.pdbx_seq_one_letter_code
_entity_poly.pdbx_strand_id
1 'polypeptide(L)'
;MLVVFVFILGLLVGSFLNVVIFRLHRGESFISGHSKCLFCGHKLKARDLVPLFSYLFLKGHCRYCKQKFSGQYFLVELVTALSFVLIYIKIFPNLDILSGTWLDIWQMAGWFIMAAWLVIIFVYDLKYYLILDIVIIPAIILALILNYVLGFNILH
;
A
#
# COMPACT_ATOMS: atom_id res chain seq x y z
N MET A 1 2.81 0.69 -21.40
CA MET A 1 1.49 0.38 -20.83
C MET A 1 1.57 -0.32 -19.47
N LEU A 2 2.44 -1.31 -19.28
CA LEU A 2 2.57 -2.05 -18.02
C LEU A 2 2.96 -1.17 -16.81
N VAL A 3 3.85 -0.19 -16.98
CA VAL A 3 4.21 0.75 -15.90
C VAL A 3 3.00 1.48 -15.35
N VAL A 4 2.07 1.91 -16.22
CA VAL A 4 0.83 2.58 -15.78
C VAL A 4 -0.06 1.61 -15.00
N PHE A 5 -0.13 0.36 -15.43
CA PHE A 5 -0.88 -0.67 -14.70
C PHE A 5 -0.28 -0.92 -13.31
N VAL A 6 1.06 -1.05 -13.21
CA VAL A 6 1.77 -1.21 -11.93
C VAL A 6 1.55 0.00 -11.03
N PHE A 7 1.57 1.21 -11.58
CA PHE A 7 1.29 2.43 -10.83
C PHE A 7 -0.13 2.42 -10.25
N ILE A 8 -1.13 2.08 -11.08
CA ILE A 8 -2.54 1.98 -10.64
C ILE A 8 -2.69 0.89 -9.56
N LEU A 9 -2.05 -0.27 -9.74
CA LEU A 9 -2.03 -1.33 -8.74
C LEU A 9 -1.46 -0.83 -7.40
N GLY A 10 -0.34 -0.12 -7.44
CA GLY A 10 0.27 0.48 -6.25
C GLY A 10 -0.64 1.49 -5.56
N LEU A 11 -1.38 2.29 -6.32
CA LEU A 11 -2.38 3.22 -5.78
C LEU A 11 -3.52 2.48 -5.04
N LEU A 12 -4.05 1.42 -5.65
CA LEU A 12 -5.12 0.61 -5.05
C LEU A 12 -4.65 -0.07 -3.77
N VAL A 13 -3.45 -0.65 -3.80
CA VAL A 13 -2.83 -1.24 -2.61
C VAL A 13 -2.62 -0.16 -1.55
N GLY A 14 -2.05 0.99 -1.87
CA GLY A 14 -1.83 2.10 -0.93
C GLY A 14 -3.12 2.59 -0.27
N SER A 15 -4.20 2.67 -1.04
CA SER A 15 -5.53 3.01 -0.50
C SER A 15 -6.02 1.96 0.51
N PHE A 16 -5.79 0.67 0.22
CA PHE A 16 -6.10 -0.41 1.15
C PHE A 16 -5.20 -0.36 2.42
N LEU A 17 -3.90 -0.05 2.26
CA LEU A 17 -2.99 0.09 3.41
C LEU A 17 -3.47 1.16 4.40
N ASN A 18 -4.01 2.27 3.93
CA ASN A 18 -4.61 3.28 4.80
C ASN A 18 -5.75 2.70 5.65
N VAL A 19 -6.59 1.83 5.09
CA VAL A 19 -7.66 1.14 5.83
C VAL A 19 -7.06 0.21 6.87
N VAL A 20 -6.04 -0.57 6.51
CA VAL A 20 -5.35 -1.49 7.42
C VAL A 20 -4.75 -0.72 8.61
N ILE A 21 -3.95 0.32 8.35
CA ILE A 21 -3.30 1.15 9.38
C ILE A 21 -4.33 1.71 10.36
N PHE A 22 -5.43 2.23 9.84
CA PHE A 22 -6.45 2.85 10.65
C PHE A 22 -7.23 1.84 11.51
N ARG A 23 -7.64 0.71 10.92
CA ARG A 23 -8.42 -0.31 11.62
C ARG A 23 -7.57 -1.10 12.60
N LEU A 24 -6.30 -1.35 12.27
CA LEU A 24 -5.37 -2.01 13.16
C LEU A 24 -5.21 -1.25 14.48
N HIS A 25 -5.11 0.09 14.40
CA HIS A 25 -5.05 0.94 15.60
C HIS A 25 -6.32 0.88 16.45
N ARG A 26 -7.48 0.63 15.83
CA ARG A 26 -8.76 0.51 16.54
C ARG A 26 -9.12 -0.91 17.00
N GLY A 27 -8.30 -1.89 16.66
CA GLY A 27 -8.62 -3.30 16.88
C GLY A 27 -9.82 -3.79 16.03
N GLU A 28 -10.12 -3.09 14.92
CA GLU A 28 -11.22 -3.45 14.02
C GLU A 28 -10.73 -4.39 12.92
N SER A 29 -11.60 -5.29 12.44
CA SER A 29 -11.28 -6.15 11.29
C SER A 29 -11.06 -5.31 10.02
N PHE A 30 -9.95 -5.54 9.31
CA PHE A 30 -9.64 -4.89 8.04
C PHE A 30 -10.22 -5.62 6.83
N ILE A 31 -10.74 -6.86 7.00
CA ILE A 31 -11.33 -7.66 5.94
C ILE A 31 -12.81 -7.34 5.76
N SER A 32 -13.53 -7.05 6.85
CA SER A 32 -14.97 -6.81 6.85
C SER A 32 -15.32 -5.37 7.19
N GLY A 33 -16.39 -4.85 6.57
CA GLY A 33 -16.91 -3.52 6.83
C GLY A 33 -16.74 -2.53 5.67
N HIS A 34 -17.40 -1.38 5.81
CA HIS A 34 -17.38 -0.33 4.79
C HIS A 34 -16.51 0.85 5.24
N SER A 35 -15.89 1.51 4.26
CA SER A 35 -15.23 2.78 4.50
C SER A 35 -16.27 3.85 4.85
N LYS A 36 -16.07 4.54 5.96
CA LYS A 36 -16.95 5.60 6.46
C LYS A 36 -16.14 6.83 6.85
N CYS A 37 -16.73 7.99 6.71
CA CYS A 37 -16.13 9.22 7.18
C CYS A 37 -16.04 9.20 8.71
N LEU A 38 -14.86 9.55 9.26
CA LEU A 38 -14.62 9.52 10.69
C LEU A 38 -15.37 10.60 11.46
N PHE A 39 -15.80 11.66 10.79
CA PHE A 39 -16.46 12.81 11.40
C PHE A 39 -17.99 12.70 11.34
N CYS A 40 -18.55 12.34 10.18
CA CYS A 40 -20.01 12.29 10.01
C CYS A 40 -20.58 10.86 9.95
N GLY A 41 -19.72 9.83 9.99
CA GLY A 41 -20.17 8.43 9.92
C GLY A 41 -20.73 7.99 8.57
N HIS A 42 -20.85 8.90 7.60
CA HIS A 42 -21.41 8.59 6.28
C HIS A 42 -20.58 7.53 5.53
N LYS A 43 -21.26 6.53 4.98
CA LYS A 43 -20.63 5.47 4.18
C LYS A 43 -20.09 6.04 2.87
N LEU A 44 -18.77 5.89 2.64
CA LEU A 44 -18.12 6.38 1.43
C LEU A 44 -18.45 5.45 0.25
N LYS A 45 -18.75 6.05 -0.90
CA LYS A 45 -19.01 5.34 -2.15
C LYS A 45 -17.69 5.09 -2.89
N ALA A 46 -17.67 4.17 -3.86
CA ALA A 46 -16.49 3.86 -4.65
C ALA A 46 -15.83 5.11 -5.28
N ARG A 47 -16.63 6.06 -5.78
CA ARG A 47 -16.14 7.33 -6.34
C ARG A 47 -15.42 8.24 -5.33
N ASP A 48 -15.68 8.07 -4.04
CA ASP A 48 -15.05 8.83 -2.96
C ASP A 48 -13.75 8.16 -2.49
N LEU A 49 -13.48 6.95 -3.01
CA LEU A 49 -12.33 6.10 -2.66
C LEU A 49 -11.38 5.90 -3.85
N VAL A 50 -11.58 6.59 -4.99
CA VAL A 50 -10.64 6.52 -6.12
C VAL A 50 -9.30 7.12 -5.66
N PRO A 51 -8.22 6.31 -5.62
CA PRO A 51 -6.95 6.75 -5.05
C PRO A 51 -6.41 8.00 -5.74
N LEU A 52 -5.77 8.90 -5.00
CA LEU A 52 -5.29 10.23 -5.38
C LEU A 52 -6.39 11.16 -5.93
N PHE A 53 -7.18 10.70 -6.90
CA PHE A 53 -8.17 11.54 -7.58
C PHE A 53 -9.24 12.07 -6.63
N SER A 54 -9.82 11.20 -5.78
CA SER A 54 -10.83 11.65 -4.83
C SER A 54 -10.28 12.70 -3.87
N TYR A 55 -9.04 12.53 -3.40
CA TYR A 55 -8.38 13.51 -2.54
C TYR A 55 -8.15 14.85 -3.26
N LEU A 56 -7.66 14.83 -4.50
CA LEU A 56 -7.40 16.03 -5.30
C LEU A 56 -8.70 16.76 -5.67
N PHE A 57 -9.70 16.05 -6.19
CA PHE A 57 -10.99 16.66 -6.59
C PHE A 57 -11.78 17.23 -5.41
N LEU A 58 -11.71 16.56 -4.25
CA LEU A 58 -12.35 17.01 -3.03
C LEU A 58 -11.47 17.98 -2.21
N LYS A 59 -10.27 18.32 -2.70
CA LYS A 59 -9.29 19.19 -2.02
C LYS A 59 -9.02 18.73 -0.58
N GLY A 60 -8.96 17.41 -0.37
CA GLY A 60 -8.75 16.82 0.94
C GLY A 60 -9.92 16.95 1.91
N HIS A 61 -11.15 17.16 1.44
CA HIS A 61 -12.33 17.31 2.29
C HIS A 61 -13.37 16.22 2.03
N CYS A 62 -14.14 15.90 3.05
CA CYS A 62 -15.27 15.00 2.90
C CYS A 62 -16.34 15.62 1.99
N ARG A 63 -16.89 14.85 1.04
CA ARG A 63 -17.96 15.30 0.16
C ARG A 63 -19.22 15.73 0.90
N TYR A 64 -19.53 15.08 2.01
CA TYR A 64 -20.79 15.22 2.75
C TYR A 64 -20.72 16.26 3.88
N CYS A 65 -19.71 16.20 4.74
CA CYS A 65 -19.59 17.11 5.89
C CYS A 65 -18.51 18.19 5.74
N LYS A 66 -17.78 18.20 4.60
CA LYS A 66 -16.71 19.16 4.29
C LYS A 66 -15.53 19.19 5.28
N GLN A 67 -15.49 18.24 6.21
CA GLN A 67 -14.36 18.12 7.15
C GLN A 67 -13.11 17.68 6.43
N LYS A 68 -11.95 18.21 6.83
CA LYS A 68 -10.64 17.97 6.20
C LYS A 68 -10.13 16.57 6.56
N PHE A 69 -9.69 15.81 5.55
CA PHE A 69 -8.96 14.56 5.70
C PHE A 69 -7.46 14.80 5.84
N SER A 70 -6.79 13.89 6.54
CA SER A 70 -5.33 13.92 6.63
C SER A 70 -4.67 13.72 5.27
N GLY A 71 -3.60 14.47 4.98
CA GLY A 71 -2.75 14.27 3.79
C GLY A 71 -2.05 12.91 3.77
N GLN A 72 -2.02 12.20 4.89
CA GLN A 72 -1.49 10.84 5.00
C GLN A 72 -2.10 9.92 3.94
N TYR A 73 -3.42 10.00 3.69
CA TYR A 73 -4.09 9.15 2.70
C TYR A 73 -3.46 9.27 1.32
N PHE A 74 -3.27 10.51 0.88
CA PHE A 74 -2.62 10.83 -0.39
C PHE A 74 -1.17 10.36 -0.44
N LEU A 75 -0.40 10.63 0.63
CA LEU A 75 1.03 10.27 0.68
C LEU A 75 1.23 8.76 0.66
N VAL A 76 0.47 7.99 1.42
CA VAL A 76 0.57 6.52 1.44
C VAL A 76 0.27 5.93 0.07
N GLU A 77 -0.79 6.41 -0.60
CA GLU A 77 -1.15 5.96 -1.94
C GLU A 77 -0.02 6.25 -2.94
N LEU A 78 0.50 7.48 -2.94
CA LEU A 78 1.54 7.91 -3.85
C LEU A 78 2.87 7.16 -3.62
N VAL A 79 3.32 7.06 -2.36
CA VAL A 79 4.57 6.37 -2.01
C VAL A 79 4.49 4.89 -2.38
N THR A 80 3.37 4.22 -2.10
CA THR A 80 3.19 2.82 -2.48
C THR A 80 3.23 2.64 -3.98
N ALA A 81 2.56 3.50 -4.75
CA ALA A 81 2.56 3.43 -6.21
C ALA A 81 3.95 3.67 -6.80
N LEU A 82 4.68 4.66 -6.31
CA LEU A 82 6.05 4.94 -6.75
C LEU A 82 7.00 3.79 -6.40
N SER A 83 6.89 3.21 -5.20
CA SER A 83 7.69 2.04 -4.80
C SER A 83 7.45 0.86 -5.72
N PHE A 84 6.20 0.58 -6.10
CA PHE A 84 5.86 -0.50 -7.03
C PHE A 84 6.46 -0.27 -8.42
N VAL A 85 6.38 0.96 -8.93
CA VAL A 85 6.98 1.31 -10.21
C VAL A 85 8.50 1.16 -10.18
N LEU A 86 9.17 1.62 -9.12
CA LEU A 86 10.63 1.48 -8.98
C LEU A 86 11.06 0.01 -8.92
N ILE A 87 10.35 -0.83 -8.19
CA ILE A 87 10.59 -2.29 -8.14
C ILE A 87 10.41 -2.90 -9.52
N TYR A 88 9.32 -2.55 -10.22
CA TYR A 88 9.07 -3.05 -11.57
C TYR A 88 10.19 -2.69 -12.55
N ILE A 89 10.61 -1.43 -12.59
CA ILE A 89 11.68 -0.96 -13.48
C ILE A 89 13.02 -1.66 -13.15
N LYS A 90 13.28 -1.92 -11.86
CA LYS A 90 14.52 -2.60 -11.45
C LYS A 90 14.57 -4.05 -11.90
N ILE A 91 13.44 -4.78 -11.81
CA ILE A 91 13.37 -6.19 -12.20
C ILE A 91 13.26 -6.36 -13.72
N PHE A 92 12.52 -5.46 -14.37
CA PHE A 92 12.30 -5.47 -15.80
C PHE A 92 12.86 -4.18 -16.47
N PRO A 93 14.18 -4.06 -16.64
CA PRO A 93 14.80 -2.83 -17.17
C PRO A 93 14.30 -2.46 -18.57
N ASN A 94 13.96 -3.45 -19.39
CA ASN A 94 13.40 -3.25 -20.73
C ASN A 94 11.89 -2.98 -20.74
N LEU A 95 11.28 -2.85 -19.56
CA LEU A 95 9.84 -2.61 -19.35
C LEU A 95 8.94 -3.68 -19.98
N ASP A 96 9.48 -4.87 -20.26
CA ASP A 96 8.74 -5.98 -20.84
C ASP A 96 8.73 -7.18 -19.90
N ILE A 97 7.57 -7.44 -19.29
CA ILE A 97 7.35 -8.59 -18.40
C ILE A 97 7.40 -9.92 -19.14
N LEU A 98 7.16 -9.92 -20.47
CA LEU A 98 7.15 -11.14 -21.27
C LEU A 98 8.59 -11.65 -21.54
N SER A 99 9.60 -10.79 -21.41
CA SER A 99 11.01 -11.18 -21.49
C SER A 99 11.53 -11.80 -20.19
N GLY A 100 10.78 -11.71 -19.10
CA GLY A 100 11.14 -12.23 -17.79
C GLY A 100 10.81 -13.72 -17.61
N THR A 101 11.45 -14.32 -16.63
CA THR A 101 11.17 -15.68 -16.16
C THR A 101 10.03 -15.70 -15.14
N TRP A 102 9.49 -16.89 -14.86
CA TRP A 102 8.56 -17.06 -13.76
C TRP A 102 9.15 -16.63 -12.40
N LEU A 103 10.46 -16.80 -12.22
CA LEU A 103 11.16 -16.36 -11.01
C LEU A 103 11.11 -14.84 -10.85
N ASP A 104 11.30 -14.08 -11.93
CA ASP A 104 11.25 -12.61 -11.90
C ASP A 104 9.87 -12.11 -11.48
N ILE A 105 8.81 -12.78 -11.95
CA ILE A 105 7.43 -12.45 -11.57
C ILE A 105 7.20 -12.71 -10.08
N TRP A 106 7.65 -13.85 -9.55
CA TRP A 106 7.54 -14.16 -8.13
C TRP A 106 8.39 -13.24 -7.26
N GLN A 107 9.60 -12.89 -7.72
CA GLN A 107 10.42 -11.89 -7.06
C GLN A 107 9.72 -10.53 -6.99
N MET A 108 9.18 -10.06 -8.11
CA MET A 108 8.43 -8.80 -8.15
C MET A 108 7.26 -8.81 -7.16
N ALA A 109 6.46 -9.88 -7.14
CA ALA A 109 5.35 -10.02 -6.19
C ALA A 109 5.85 -10.00 -4.73
N GLY A 110 6.94 -10.69 -4.42
CA GLY A 110 7.57 -10.66 -3.11
C GLY A 110 8.02 -9.26 -2.69
N TRP A 111 8.68 -8.53 -3.60
CA TRP A 111 9.09 -7.15 -3.33
C TRP A 111 7.89 -6.21 -3.14
N PHE A 112 6.80 -6.38 -3.89
CA PHE A 112 5.57 -5.60 -3.70
C PHE A 112 4.97 -5.81 -2.31
N ILE A 113 4.90 -7.07 -1.86
CA ILE A 113 4.42 -7.41 -0.52
C ILE A 113 5.33 -6.78 0.54
N MET A 114 6.66 -6.91 0.40
CA MET A 114 7.62 -6.32 1.33
C MET A 114 7.50 -4.79 1.38
N ALA A 115 7.39 -4.13 0.24
CA ALA A 115 7.21 -2.68 0.17
C ALA A 115 5.90 -2.24 0.86
N ALA A 116 4.80 -2.96 0.62
CA ALA A 116 3.53 -2.70 1.29
C ALA A 116 3.64 -2.84 2.82
N TRP A 117 4.34 -3.88 3.29
CA TRP A 117 4.57 -4.08 4.72
C TRP A 117 5.41 -2.98 5.35
N LEU A 118 6.51 -2.57 4.67
CA LEU A 118 7.34 -1.46 5.13
C LEU A 118 6.55 -0.15 5.22
N VAL A 119 5.67 0.12 4.26
CA VAL A 119 4.79 1.30 4.32
C VAL A 119 3.87 1.23 5.54
N ILE A 120 3.27 0.08 5.85
CA ILE A 120 2.42 -0.08 7.06
C ILE A 120 3.25 0.23 8.31
N ILE A 121 4.41 -0.42 8.47
CA ILE A 121 5.27 -0.26 9.66
C ILE A 121 5.66 1.20 9.80
N PHE A 122 6.19 1.80 8.74
CA PHE A 122 6.68 3.18 8.77
C PHE A 122 5.58 4.20 9.09
N VAL A 123 4.43 4.10 8.43
CA VAL A 123 3.32 5.05 8.65
C VAL A 123 2.69 4.83 10.03
N TYR A 124 2.61 3.60 10.49
CA TYR A 124 2.07 3.28 11.80
C TYR A 124 2.97 3.85 12.91
N ASP A 125 4.29 3.67 12.79
CA ASP A 125 5.28 4.21 13.73
C ASP A 125 5.23 5.74 13.75
N LEU A 126 5.28 6.40 12.60
CA LEU A 126 5.19 7.87 12.51
C LEU A 126 3.91 8.44 13.13
N LYS A 127 2.80 7.71 13.07
CA LYS A 127 1.51 8.22 13.51
C LYS A 127 1.21 7.94 14.97
N TYR A 128 1.57 6.77 15.43
CA TYR A 128 1.17 6.27 16.74
C TYR A 128 2.33 6.09 17.72
N TYR A 129 3.58 6.22 17.23
CA TYR A 129 4.80 6.01 18.01
C TYR A 129 4.81 4.65 18.73
N LEU A 130 4.21 3.64 18.11
CA LEU A 130 4.06 2.30 18.65
C LEU A 130 4.62 1.28 17.65
N ILE A 131 5.50 0.43 18.12
CA ILE A 131 5.98 -0.72 17.37
C ILE A 131 4.99 -1.85 17.60
N LEU A 132 4.33 -2.32 16.53
CA LEU A 132 3.39 -3.43 16.61
C LEU A 132 4.09 -4.74 16.27
N ASP A 133 4.35 -5.56 17.28
CA ASP A 133 4.90 -6.91 17.08
C ASP A 133 4.02 -7.76 16.15
N ILE A 134 2.71 -7.58 16.21
CA ILE A 134 1.74 -8.26 15.34
C ILE A 134 1.93 -7.98 13.84
N VAL A 135 2.60 -6.87 13.49
CA VAL A 135 2.92 -6.52 12.10
C VAL A 135 4.36 -6.89 11.76
N ILE A 136 5.29 -6.68 12.69
CA ILE A 136 6.73 -6.88 12.48
C ILE A 136 7.08 -8.37 12.41
N ILE A 137 6.55 -9.20 13.32
CA ILE A 137 6.85 -10.63 13.34
C ILE A 137 6.46 -11.31 12.02
N PRO A 138 5.23 -11.16 11.49
CA PRO A 138 4.88 -11.72 10.17
C PRO A 138 5.75 -11.17 9.03
N ALA A 139 6.14 -9.89 9.09
CA ALA A 139 7.00 -9.29 8.07
C ALA A 139 8.39 -9.93 8.05
N ILE A 140 8.99 -10.17 9.22
CA ILE A 140 10.29 -10.86 9.35
C ILE A 140 10.18 -12.29 8.83
N ILE A 141 9.15 -13.04 9.24
CA ILE A 141 8.94 -14.41 8.78
C ILE A 141 8.80 -14.46 7.27
N LEU A 142 7.98 -13.56 6.69
CA LEU A 142 7.81 -13.47 5.25
C LEU A 142 9.13 -13.13 4.54
N ALA A 143 9.92 -12.19 5.05
CA ALA A 143 11.21 -11.83 4.50
C ALA A 143 12.18 -13.03 4.48
N LEU A 144 12.22 -13.83 5.56
CA LEU A 144 13.04 -15.03 5.64
C LEU A 144 12.58 -16.10 4.65
N ILE A 145 11.27 -16.33 4.52
CA ILE A 145 10.71 -17.28 3.55
C ILE A 145 11.04 -16.84 2.12
N LEU A 146 10.84 -15.58 1.77
CA LEU A 146 11.14 -15.06 0.45
C LEU A 146 12.64 -15.15 0.15
N ASN A 147 13.50 -14.87 1.14
CA ASN A 147 14.94 -15.03 0.98
C ASN A 147 15.33 -16.48 0.70
N TYR A 148 14.77 -17.43 1.45
CA TYR A 148 15.07 -18.86 1.29
C TYR A 148 14.52 -19.43 -0.03
N VAL A 149 13.25 -19.13 -0.37
CA VAL A 149 12.55 -19.73 -1.53
C VAL A 149 12.95 -19.07 -2.85
N LEU A 150 13.14 -17.77 -2.87
CA LEU A 150 13.40 -17.01 -4.10
C LEU A 150 14.89 -16.69 -4.30
N GLY A 151 15.77 -17.15 -3.39
CA GLY A 151 17.19 -16.84 -3.46
C GLY A 151 17.45 -15.32 -3.47
N PHE A 152 16.68 -14.58 -2.68
CA PHE A 152 16.87 -13.15 -2.51
C PHE A 152 18.24 -12.89 -1.91
N ASN A 153 19.28 -12.88 -2.74
CA ASN A 153 20.60 -12.46 -2.33
C ASN A 153 20.57 -10.96 -2.05
N ILE A 154 20.20 -10.60 -0.81
CA ILE A 154 20.23 -9.21 -0.32
C ILE A 154 21.66 -8.67 -0.24
N LEU A 155 22.67 -9.53 -0.51
CA LEU A 155 24.10 -9.25 -0.32
C LEU A 155 24.89 -9.12 -1.62
N HIS A 156 24.26 -8.86 -2.77
CA HIS A 156 24.99 -8.50 -4.00
C HIS A 156 24.61 -7.13 -4.51
#